data_449803ea8e30363b6dcabdd153ff4a72
#
_entry.id   449803ea8e30363b6dcabdd153ff4a72
#
_cell.length_a   1.000
_cell.length_b   1.000
_cell.length_c   1.000
_cell.angle_alpha   90.00
_cell.angle_beta   90.00
_cell.angle_gamma   90.00
#
_symmetry.space_group_name_H-M   'P 1'
#
loop_
_entity.id
_entity.type
_entity.pdbx_description
1 polymer ?
#
loop_
_entity_poly.entity_id
_entity_poly.type
_entity_poly.pdbx_seq_one_letter_code
_entity_poly.pdbx_strand_id
1 'polypeptide(L)'
;MRDLDQWVAKLVEEQPVIIVEGQKDKASLQKLGLEKIITLKGKPLYKVVERVAKETEACLILTDLDREGKEIYGRLRQDLQKHGVRVDDRFRHFLFKETDLRQIEGLAKYIERQVTRTGSLPSRSTRGRR
;
A
#
# COMPACT_ATOMS: atom_id res chain seq x y z
N MET A 1 2.84 4.37 -13.66
CA MET A 1 3.98 4.44 -12.72
C MET A 1 5.19 3.78 -13.37
N ARG A 2 6.30 4.48 -13.38
CA ARG A 2 7.52 3.95 -14.00
C ARG A 2 8.57 3.52 -13.00
N ASP A 3 8.56 4.10 -11.81
CA ASP A 3 9.54 3.74 -10.79
C ASP A 3 8.96 3.94 -9.40
N LEU A 4 9.70 3.50 -8.39
CA LEU A 4 9.25 3.51 -7.01
C LEU A 4 8.97 4.93 -6.49
N ASP A 5 9.72 5.88 -7.00
CA ASP A 5 9.54 7.28 -6.61
C ASP A 5 8.18 7.81 -7.06
N GLN A 6 7.82 7.54 -8.28
CA GLN A 6 6.49 7.92 -8.77
C GLN A 6 5.40 7.19 -8.00
N TRP A 7 5.67 5.95 -7.63
CA TRP A 7 4.74 5.15 -6.84
C TRP A 7 4.45 5.84 -5.50
N VAL A 8 5.51 6.23 -4.78
CA VAL A 8 5.36 6.91 -3.50
C VAL A 8 4.69 8.28 -3.69
N ALA A 9 5.19 9.06 -4.65
CA ALA A 9 4.67 10.41 -4.88
C ALA A 9 3.18 10.39 -5.20
N LYS A 10 2.76 9.44 -6.03
CA LYS A 10 1.36 9.34 -6.41
C LYS A 10 0.47 8.97 -5.22
N LEU A 11 0.94 8.04 -4.39
CA LEU A 11 0.20 7.67 -3.19
C LEU A 11 0.07 8.83 -2.21
N VAL A 12 1.17 9.55 -1.99
CA VAL A 12 1.16 10.69 -1.07
C VAL A 12 0.23 11.79 -1.60
N GLU A 13 0.23 11.99 -2.90
CA GLU A 13 -0.65 12.99 -3.49
C GLU A 13 -2.12 12.62 -3.34
N GLU A 14 -2.45 11.37 -3.63
CA GLU A 14 -3.84 10.92 -3.64
C GLU A 14 -4.39 10.58 -2.25
N GLN A 15 -3.51 10.19 -1.33
CA GLN A 15 -3.92 9.78 0.03
C GLN A 15 -5.12 8.83 0.02
N PRO A 16 -5.01 7.70 -0.65
CA PRO A 16 -6.14 6.75 -0.71
C PRO A 16 -6.30 6.00 0.60
N VAL A 17 -7.47 5.41 0.79
CA VAL A 17 -7.68 4.47 1.89
C VAL A 17 -6.91 3.20 1.56
N ILE A 18 -6.07 2.74 2.48
CA ILE A 18 -5.21 1.57 2.28
C ILE A 18 -5.46 0.55 3.37
N ILE A 19 -5.68 -0.70 2.98
CA ILE A 19 -5.86 -1.80 3.93
C ILE A 19 -4.57 -2.61 3.97
N VAL A 20 -4.04 -2.84 5.17
CA VAL A 20 -2.83 -3.65 5.39
C VAL A 20 -3.11 -4.68 6.48
N GLU A 21 -2.21 -5.67 6.64
CA GLU A 21 -2.44 -6.75 7.58
C GLU A 21 -2.21 -6.35 9.03
N GLY A 22 -1.13 -5.62 9.34
CA GLY A 22 -0.76 -5.36 10.72
C GLY A 22 -0.17 -4.00 10.98
N GLN A 23 0.19 -3.78 12.25
CA GLN A 23 0.69 -2.48 12.71
C GLN A 23 2.05 -2.12 12.13
N LYS A 24 2.92 -3.11 11.91
CA LYS A 24 4.23 -2.84 11.33
C LYS A 24 4.10 -2.37 9.88
N ASP A 25 3.14 -2.94 9.16
CA ASP A 25 2.85 -2.51 7.79
C ASP A 25 2.38 -1.07 7.79
N LYS A 26 1.45 -0.76 8.70
CA LYS A 26 0.92 0.58 8.84
C LYS A 26 2.04 1.57 9.18
N ALA A 27 2.90 1.21 10.13
CA ALA A 27 4.01 2.08 10.52
C ALA A 27 4.94 2.36 9.34
N SER A 28 5.21 1.36 8.52
CA SER A 28 6.05 1.53 7.34
C SER A 28 5.44 2.53 6.37
N LEU A 29 4.15 2.41 6.10
CA LEU A 29 3.48 3.34 5.20
C LEU A 29 3.36 4.74 5.79
N GLN A 30 3.17 4.85 7.10
CA GLN A 30 3.13 6.16 7.75
C GLN A 30 4.45 6.91 7.60
N LYS A 31 5.56 6.20 7.62
CA LYS A 31 6.87 6.82 7.42
C LYS A 31 7.00 7.43 6.02
N LEU A 32 6.21 6.93 5.07
CA LEU A 32 6.22 7.48 3.72
C LEU A 32 5.24 8.65 3.55
N GLY A 33 4.48 8.97 4.58
CA GLY A 33 3.53 10.08 4.52
C GLY A 33 2.10 9.67 4.22
N LEU A 34 1.78 8.38 4.32
CA LEU A 34 0.42 7.92 4.08
C LEU A 34 -0.37 7.90 5.38
N GLU A 35 -1.62 8.37 5.34
CA GLU A 35 -2.40 8.63 6.54
C GLU A 35 -3.64 7.77 6.72
N LYS A 36 -4.28 7.37 5.63
CA LYS A 36 -5.57 6.67 5.71
C LYS A 36 -5.38 5.16 5.66
N ILE A 37 -4.77 4.62 6.69
CA ILE A 37 -4.39 3.21 6.72
C ILE A 37 -5.23 2.43 7.73
N ILE A 38 -5.84 1.34 7.28
CA ILE A 38 -6.67 0.48 8.09
C ILE A 38 -5.98 -0.87 8.22
N THR A 39 -5.84 -1.38 9.46
CA THR A 39 -5.24 -2.69 9.68
C THR A 39 -6.32 -3.75 9.88
N LEU A 40 -5.97 -4.98 9.51
CA LEU A 40 -6.87 -6.12 9.69
C LEU A 40 -6.71 -6.81 11.05
N LYS A 41 -5.58 -6.53 11.72
CA LYS A 41 -5.23 -7.25 12.93
C LYS A 41 -6.33 -7.19 13.99
N GLY A 42 -6.73 -8.36 14.47
CA GLY A 42 -7.72 -8.45 15.53
C GLY A 42 -9.14 -8.13 15.11
N LYS A 43 -9.40 -8.02 13.82
CA LYS A 43 -10.73 -7.67 13.32
C LYS A 43 -11.23 -8.68 12.31
N PRO A 44 -12.52 -9.02 12.38
CA PRO A 44 -13.12 -9.84 11.32
C PRO A 44 -13.09 -9.06 10.00
N LEU A 45 -12.86 -9.77 8.91
CA LEU A 45 -12.79 -9.11 7.60
C LEU A 45 -14.07 -8.35 7.27
N TYR A 46 -15.23 -8.90 7.62
CA TYR A 46 -16.50 -8.26 7.26
C TYR A 46 -16.64 -6.87 7.91
N LYS A 47 -16.09 -6.70 9.11
CA LYS A 47 -16.15 -5.39 9.78
C LYS A 47 -15.28 -4.36 9.07
N VAL A 48 -14.11 -4.79 8.60
CA VAL A 48 -13.24 -3.90 7.84
C VAL A 48 -13.91 -3.51 6.53
N VAL A 49 -14.53 -4.47 5.85
CA VAL A 49 -15.25 -4.22 4.59
C VAL A 49 -16.37 -3.20 4.82
N GLU A 50 -17.16 -3.38 5.87
CA GLU A 50 -18.25 -2.45 6.17
C GLU A 50 -17.74 -1.05 6.46
N ARG A 51 -16.65 -0.96 7.22
CA ARG A 51 -16.07 0.33 7.54
C ARG A 51 -15.57 1.05 6.27
N VAL A 52 -14.85 0.34 5.43
CA VAL A 52 -14.32 0.93 4.20
C VAL A 52 -15.45 1.39 3.30
N ALA A 53 -16.51 0.56 3.18
CA ALA A 53 -17.64 0.90 2.33
C ALA A 53 -18.36 2.17 2.79
N LYS A 54 -18.32 2.46 4.09
CA LYS A 54 -18.91 3.69 4.61
C LYS A 54 -18.04 4.90 4.37
N GLU A 55 -16.72 4.71 4.27
CA GLU A 55 -15.78 5.82 4.19
C GLU A 55 -15.40 6.20 2.76
N THR A 56 -15.44 5.27 1.83
CA THR A 56 -14.91 5.55 0.50
C THR A 56 -15.53 4.63 -0.54
N GLU A 57 -15.42 5.06 -1.80
CA GLU A 57 -15.86 4.26 -2.94
C GLU A 57 -14.72 3.53 -3.62
N ALA A 58 -13.48 3.78 -3.19
CA ALA A 58 -12.31 3.15 -3.78
C ALA A 58 -11.21 3.02 -2.74
N CYS A 59 -10.43 1.93 -2.81
CA CYS A 59 -9.35 1.72 -1.86
C CYS A 59 -8.23 0.89 -2.48
N LEU A 60 -7.13 0.80 -1.75
CA LEU A 60 -6.02 -0.08 -2.07
C LEU A 60 -5.95 -1.19 -1.04
N ILE A 61 -5.52 -2.36 -1.46
CA ILE A 61 -5.23 -3.46 -0.55
C ILE A 61 -3.73 -3.73 -0.70
N LEU A 62 -2.96 -3.51 0.36
CA LEU A 62 -1.53 -3.77 0.36
C LEU A 62 -1.20 -4.85 1.38
N THR A 63 -1.71 -6.06 1.13
CA THR A 63 -1.31 -7.23 1.90
C THR A 63 0.00 -7.77 1.30
N ASP A 64 0.71 -8.57 2.11
CA ASP A 64 1.99 -9.11 1.69
C ASP A 64 1.87 -10.03 0.48
N LEU A 65 3.01 -10.36 -0.13
CA LEU A 65 3.05 -11.24 -1.31
C LEU A 65 3.27 -12.70 -0.91
N ASP A 66 3.07 -13.06 0.34
CA ASP A 66 3.14 -14.45 0.74
C ASP A 66 1.77 -15.11 0.52
N ARG A 67 1.69 -16.39 0.83
CA ARG A 67 0.47 -17.17 0.59
C ARG A 67 -0.73 -16.60 1.33
N GLU A 68 -0.55 -16.28 2.60
CA GLU A 68 -1.62 -15.74 3.41
C GLU A 68 -2.08 -14.37 2.88
N GLY A 69 -1.12 -13.51 2.53
CA GLY A 69 -1.42 -12.20 1.99
C GLY A 69 -2.20 -12.25 0.70
N LYS A 70 -1.88 -13.24 -0.15
CA LYS A 70 -2.61 -13.42 -1.41
C LYS A 70 -4.04 -13.89 -1.18
N GLU A 71 -4.24 -14.77 -0.21
CA GLU A 71 -5.58 -15.27 0.12
C GLU A 71 -6.43 -14.15 0.70
N ILE A 72 -5.86 -13.38 1.60
CA ILE A 72 -6.56 -12.23 2.19
C ILE A 72 -6.93 -11.22 1.11
N TYR A 73 -6.00 -10.95 0.21
CA TYR A 73 -6.23 -10.02 -0.89
C TYR A 73 -7.46 -10.43 -1.71
N GLY A 74 -7.52 -11.70 -2.09
CA GLY A 74 -8.63 -12.19 -2.90
C GLY A 74 -9.97 -12.08 -2.21
N ARG A 75 -10.02 -12.43 -0.92
CA ARG A 75 -11.26 -12.35 -0.17
C ARG A 75 -11.71 -10.90 0.03
N LEU A 76 -10.78 -10.04 0.41
CA LEU A 76 -11.11 -8.63 0.61
C LEU A 76 -11.60 -7.99 -0.69
N ARG A 77 -10.91 -8.26 -1.78
CA ARG A 77 -11.29 -7.68 -3.07
C ARG A 77 -12.70 -8.08 -3.45
N GLN A 78 -13.00 -9.37 -3.31
CA GLN A 78 -14.32 -9.87 -3.64
C GLN A 78 -15.40 -9.23 -2.77
N ASP A 79 -15.18 -9.18 -1.47
CA ASP A 79 -16.17 -8.64 -0.55
C ASP A 79 -16.36 -7.14 -0.72
N LEU A 80 -15.28 -6.40 -0.93
CA LEU A 80 -15.37 -4.97 -1.16
C LEU A 80 -16.14 -4.66 -2.44
N GLN A 81 -15.90 -5.43 -3.48
CA GLN A 81 -16.63 -5.24 -4.75
C GLN A 81 -18.12 -5.50 -4.58
N LYS A 82 -18.47 -6.48 -3.76
CA LYS A 82 -19.90 -6.73 -3.47
C LYS A 82 -20.55 -5.56 -2.74
N HIS A 83 -19.76 -4.78 -2.02
CA HIS A 83 -20.25 -3.59 -1.30
C HIS A 83 -20.09 -2.31 -2.12
N GLY A 84 -19.77 -2.43 -3.41
CA GLY A 84 -19.66 -1.28 -4.27
C GLY A 84 -18.34 -0.51 -4.17
N VAL A 85 -17.34 -1.08 -3.52
CA VAL A 85 -16.04 -0.43 -3.40
C VAL A 85 -15.11 -0.92 -4.50
N ARG A 86 -14.52 0.02 -5.24
CA ARG A 86 -13.58 -0.31 -6.30
C ARG A 86 -12.18 -0.51 -5.68
N VAL A 87 -11.54 -1.61 -6.02
CA VAL A 87 -10.18 -1.90 -5.54
C VAL A 87 -9.20 -1.60 -6.67
N ASP A 88 -8.24 -0.72 -6.39
CA ASP A 88 -7.20 -0.39 -7.35
C ASP A 88 -5.98 -1.26 -7.04
N ASP A 89 -5.70 -2.23 -7.91
CA ASP A 89 -4.62 -3.19 -7.70
C ASP A 89 -3.30 -2.79 -8.35
N ARG A 90 -3.26 -1.64 -9.05
CA ARG A 90 -2.05 -1.23 -9.76
C ARG A 90 -0.86 -1.02 -8.82
N PHE A 91 -1.10 -0.44 -7.64
CA PHE A 91 0.00 -0.13 -6.71
C PHE A 91 0.62 -1.39 -6.13
N ARG A 92 -0.20 -2.36 -5.73
CA ARG A 92 0.32 -3.61 -5.19
C ARG A 92 1.06 -4.40 -6.25
N HIS A 93 0.50 -4.45 -7.44
CA HIS A 93 1.11 -5.16 -8.56
C HIS A 93 2.49 -4.56 -8.91
N PHE A 94 2.55 -3.23 -9.03
CA PHE A 94 3.80 -2.55 -9.33
C PHE A 94 4.87 -2.85 -8.28
N LEU A 95 4.50 -2.71 -7.01
CA LEU A 95 5.45 -2.88 -5.93
C LEU A 95 6.13 -4.24 -5.96
N PHE A 96 5.34 -5.30 -6.06
CA PHE A 96 5.87 -6.65 -6.01
C PHE A 96 6.49 -7.12 -7.32
N LYS A 97 6.16 -6.46 -8.41
CA LYS A 97 6.77 -6.78 -9.70
C LYS A 97 8.11 -6.07 -9.86
N GLU A 98 8.19 -4.81 -9.40
CA GLU A 98 9.37 -3.98 -9.67
C GLU A 98 10.39 -3.97 -8.53
N THR A 99 10.11 -4.63 -7.42
CA THR A 99 11.06 -4.70 -6.30
C THR A 99 11.18 -6.14 -5.83
N ASP A 100 12.17 -6.39 -4.95
CA ASP A 100 12.34 -7.70 -4.32
C ASP A 100 11.52 -7.83 -3.05
N LEU A 101 10.75 -6.80 -2.71
CA LEU A 101 9.93 -6.85 -1.50
C LEU A 101 8.87 -7.93 -1.60
N ARG A 102 8.60 -8.56 -0.47
CA ARG A 102 7.50 -9.51 -0.33
C ARG A 102 6.60 -9.15 0.84
N GLN A 103 7.09 -8.27 1.72
CA GLN A 103 6.36 -7.84 2.91
C GLN A 103 6.33 -6.33 2.99
N ILE A 104 5.16 -5.79 3.29
CA ILE A 104 4.94 -4.34 3.34
C ILE A 104 5.73 -3.68 4.46
N GLU A 105 5.92 -4.38 5.59
CA GLU A 105 6.64 -3.81 6.72
C GLU A 105 8.08 -3.42 6.37
N GLY A 106 8.65 -4.00 5.32
CA GLY A 106 10.00 -3.68 4.89
C GLY A 106 10.12 -2.52 3.93
N LEU A 107 9.00 -1.93 3.53
CA LEU A 107 8.99 -0.94 2.46
C LEU A 107 9.77 0.34 2.78
N ALA A 108 9.54 0.92 3.96
CA ALA A 108 10.21 2.17 4.32
C ALA A 108 11.72 1.97 4.38
N LYS A 109 12.17 0.84 4.95
CA LYS A 109 13.59 0.52 5.02
C LYS A 109 14.19 0.29 3.64
N TYR A 110 13.43 -0.35 2.77
CA TYR A 110 13.88 -0.57 1.40
C TYR A 110 14.15 0.77 0.71
N ILE A 111 13.24 1.71 0.87
CA ILE A 111 13.39 3.03 0.26
C ILE A 111 14.57 3.79 0.86
N GLU A 112 14.77 3.71 2.19
CA GLU A 112 15.92 4.32 2.84
C GLU A 112 17.24 3.78 2.26
N ARG A 113 17.32 2.47 2.03
CA ARG A 113 18.53 1.88 1.46
C ARG A 113 18.77 2.35 0.04
N GLN A 114 17.72 2.56 -0.73
CA GLN A 114 17.87 3.10 -2.08
C GLN A 114 18.42 4.52 -2.04
N VAL A 115 17.93 5.34 -1.12
CA VAL A 115 18.44 6.70 -0.94
C VAL A 115 19.91 6.68 -0.55
N THR A 116 20.29 5.82 0.38
CA THR A 116 21.67 5.69 0.84
C THR A 116 22.60 5.30 -0.32
N ARG A 117 22.16 4.37 -1.17
CA ARG A 117 22.98 3.89 -2.27
C ARG A 117 23.12 4.90 -3.39
N THR A 118 22.10 5.68 -3.64
CA THR A 118 22.07 6.57 -4.81
C THR A 118 22.23 8.03 -4.45
N GLY A 119 22.16 8.36 -3.17
CA GLY A 119 22.21 9.75 -2.74
C GLY A 119 20.91 10.50 -2.95
N SER A 120 19.87 9.83 -3.39
CA SER A 120 18.57 10.47 -3.59
C SER A 120 17.50 9.39 -3.60
N LEU A 121 16.26 9.81 -3.41
CA LEU A 121 15.16 8.88 -3.63
C LEU A 121 15.20 8.45 -5.08
N PRO A 122 15.02 7.18 -5.32
CA PRO A 122 15.03 6.68 -6.68
C PRO A 122 13.85 7.22 -7.40
N SER A 123 13.69 8.37 -7.56
CA SER A 123 12.65 8.81 -8.25
C SER A 123 12.22 10.09 -7.81
N ARG A 124 12.82 10.79 -7.32
CA ARG A 124 12.25 11.93 -7.07
C ARG A 124 12.48 12.90 -8.05
N SER A 125 12.15 13.26 -8.43
CA SER A 125 12.31 14.16 -8.98
C SER A 125 12.31 15.18 -8.90
N THR A 126 12.51 15.30 -8.56
CA THR A 126 12.46 16.07 -8.42
C THR A 126 12.40 16.66 -8.74
N ARG A 127 12.33 16.91 -8.92
CA ARG A 127 12.27 17.38 -8.81
C ARG A 127 12.48 17.97 -8.68
N GLY A 128 12.69 18.23 -8.61
CA GLY A 128 13.03 18.72 -8.33
C GLY A 128 13.81 18.63 -7.88
N ARG A 129 14.35 18.46 -7.96
CA ARG A 129 14.86 18.38 -7.57
C ARG A 129 15.50 18.49 -7.75
N ARG A 130 15.72 18.48 -7.84
CA ARG A 130 16.28 18.52 -7.72
C ARG A 130 16.60 19.00 -8.18
#